data_8000812bef27c98cb12965155c1cae19
#
_entry.id   8000812bef27c98cb12965155c1cae19
#
_cell.length_a   1.000
_cell.length_b   1.000
_cell.length_c   1.000
_cell.angle_alpha   90.00
_cell.angle_beta   90.00
_cell.angle_gamma   90.00
#
_symmetry.space_group_name_H-M   'P 1'
#
loop_
_entity.id
_entity.type
_entity.pdbx_description
1 polymer ?
#
loop_
_entity_poly.entity_id
_entity_poly.type
_entity_poly.pdbx_seq_one_letter_code
_entity_poly.pdbx_strand_id
1 'polypeptide(L)'
;MRPRLRTPTSIPPSLYIPASASASSSSYLLRAHSSPLPQWTCRQCLSRRQTNPRFPSLAREQRATYATAEFQSVNNGSGNTNGGKRRPRKALQYAAAGGTVGAVLFAFGDDVKHVYAAAERTGRVMSALAVCINDYRKTINRQSDSEEEKTAWLKACHKRCAERTLRVLEKNGSIFIKLGQHLSSMGYLLPLEWTTTFIPLQDKCPISSFESIEEMFLKDTGRTIDELFSSFDREPIGAASLAQVHVGVLRETGQKVAVKVQHPALAEWVPLDLALTRFTFLALKKFFPEYDLEWLSDEMEFSLPQELDFRMEGANATRAAEYFKKKAVAVAPLVIPEVMWAKERIIVMEFISGRRPDDLEYFDTNNIDRDEVSAALAHIFNEMIFGNGAPLHCDPHGGNIAVRKNESGRKPNFDIILYDHGLYRDISTELRRNYAKLWLAVINSDEDGMRKYSYEVAGVTDDDFPLFASAITGRDYTVLANKEVVSARTSKEKEAISGALGDGLLQDLVSLLGKVPRIMLLILKTNDLTRSLDENLHTRHGPLRTFLILAKYATCTVFEEQMETIRQHGSILWPRNFLRLLQAWASYLRVEIKLEVYESWLAIRGRLGMTN
;
A
#
# COMPACT_ATOMS: atom_id res chain seq x y z
N MET A 1 -6.21 58.20 8.35
CA MET A 1 -6.36 56.81 8.77
C MET A 1 -5.20 56.01 8.12
N ARG A 2 -4.25 55.59 8.92
CA ARG A 2 -3.07 54.86 8.46
C ARG A 2 -3.38 53.35 8.48
N PRO A 3 -3.00 52.54 7.45
CA PRO A 3 -3.15 51.10 7.50
C PRO A 3 -2.01 50.51 8.32
N ARG A 4 -2.37 49.64 9.28
CA ARG A 4 -1.40 48.84 10.05
C ARG A 4 -0.85 47.71 9.16
N LEU A 5 0.45 47.70 8.96
CA LEU A 5 1.23 46.61 8.45
C LEU A 5 1.16 45.42 9.45
N ARG A 6 0.61 44.31 9.02
CA ARG A 6 0.72 43.03 9.75
C ARG A 6 2.05 42.38 9.35
N THR A 7 2.90 42.17 10.33
CA THR A 7 4.10 41.37 10.25
C THR A 7 3.75 39.89 10.01
N PRO A 8 4.49 39.18 9.15
CA PRO A 8 4.33 37.73 8.99
C PRO A 8 5.01 37.01 10.15
N THR A 9 4.23 36.35 11.00
CA THR A 9 4.69 35.42 12.04
C THR A 9 4.54 34.02 11.54
N SER A 10 5.63 33.32 11.26
CA SER A 10 5.84 31.91 11.59
C SER A 10 7.18 31.42 11.04
N ILE A 11 8.20 31.46 11.91
CA ILE A 11 9.44 30.70 11.76
C ILE A 11 9.22 29.38 12.53
N PRO A 12 9.58 28.21 11.97
CA PRO A 12 9.44 26.93 12.69
C PRO A 12 10.37 26.89 13.91
N PRO A 13 9.99 26.26 15.03
CA PRO A 13 10.64 26.36 16.32
C PRO A 13 11.90 25.48 16.52
N SER A 14 12.79 25.39 15.55
CA SER A 14 14.03 24.60 15.67
C SER A 14 15.35 25.39 15.64
N LEU A 15 15.31 26.70 15.77
CA LEU A 15 16.49 27.57 15.80
C LEU A 15 16.48 28.49 17.05
N TYR A 16 16.45 27.91 18.26
CA TYR A 16 16.81 28.66 19.46
C TYR A 16 18.22 28.26 19.88
N ILE A 17 19.15 29.17 19.69
CA ILE A 17 20.47 29.19 20.31
C ILE A 17 20.36 30.12 21.52
N PRO A 18 20.59 29.66 22.77
CA PRO A 18 20.66 30.58 23.88
C PRO A 18 21.99 31.35 23.89
N ALA A 19 21.88 32.65 24.00
CA ALA A 19 23.01 33.57 24.16
C ALA A 19 23.68 33.40 25.53
N SER A 20 24.96 33.54 25.50
CA SER A 20 25.95 33.49 26.54
C SER A 20 25.67 34.40 27.77
N ALA A 21 25.89 33.89 28.96
CA ALA A 21 26.21 34.67 30.14
C ALA A 21 27.60 34.27 30.67
N SER A 22 28.34 35.28 31.02
CA SER A 22 29.74 35.39 31.32
C SER A 22 30.26 34.59 32.51
N ALA A 23 31.53 34.31 32.40
CA ALA A 23 32.52 33.71 33.26
C ALA A 23 32.49 34.03 34.76
N SER A 24 32.75 33.01 35.58
CA SER A 24 33.73 33.11 36.64
C SER A 24 34.35 31.74 36.94
N SER A 25 35.66 31.75 37.00
CA SER A 25 36.57 30.66 37.24
C SER A 25 36.46 30.07 38.67
N SER A 26 36.45 28.73 38.78
CA SER A 26 37.14 28.03 39.87
C SER A 26 37.34 26.56 39.53
N SER A 27 38.59 26.17 39.54
CA SER A 27 39.12 24.82 39.45
C SER A 27 38.70 23.96 40.63
N TYR A 28 38.19 22.73 40.41
CA TYR A 28 38.47 21.55 41.24
C TYR A 28 38.27 20.24 40.44
N LEU A 29 39.12 19.31 40.79
CA LEU A 29 39.44 18.00 40.24
C LEU A 29 38.31 16.97 40.18
N LEU A 30 38.31 16.22 39.10
CA LEU A 30 37.99 14.79 38.91
C LEU A 30 37.20 14.04 39.99
N ARG A 31 36.01 13.61 39.68
CA ARG A 31 35.53 12.23 39.91
C ARG A 31 34.32 11.94 39.03
N ALA A 32 34.48 10.91 38.19
CA ALA A 32 33.39 10.31 37.43
C ALA A 32 32.39 9.63 38.36
N HIS A 33 31.14 10.08 38.38
CA HIS A 33 30.01 9.30 38.87
C HIS A 33 28.95 9.25 37.79
N SER A 34 28.82 8.05 37.22
CA SER A 34 27.71 7.64 36.39
C SER A 34 26.41 7.64 37.20
N SER A 35 25.47 8.50 36.87
CA SER A 35 24.12 8.46 37.44
C SER A 35 23.29 7.42 36.68
N PRO A 36 22.59 6.50 37.33
CA PRO A 36 21.75 5.52 36.65
C PRO A 36 20.39 6.14 36.32
N LEU A 37 19.95 5.88 35.10
CA LEU A 37 18.57 6.11 34.66
C LEU A 37 17.58 5.27 35.49
N PRO A 38 16.36 5.76 35.80
CA PRO A 38 15.39 4.99 36.59
C PRO A 38 14.87 3.81 35.76
N GLN A 39 15.22 2.61 36.14
CA GLN A 39 14.64 1.36 35.65
C GLN A 39 13.35 1.08 36.43
N TRP A 40 12.23 1.12 35.75
CA TRP A 40 10.97 0.57 36.26
C TRP A 40 11.01 -0.95 36.10
N THR A 41 11.34 -1.67 37.14
CA THR A 41 11.25 -3.14 37.21
C THR A 41 10.08 -3.55 38.08
N CYS A 42 9.17 -4.35 37.47
CA CYS A 42 8.06 -4.99 38.17
C CYS A 42 8.62 -6.01 39.20
N ARG A 43 8.12 -5.97 40.45
CA ARG A 43 8.52 -6.86 41.53
C ARG A 43 8.36 -8.37 41.27
N GLN A 44 7.59 -8.76 40.27
CA GLN A 44 7.40 -10.17 39.86
C GLN A 44 8.54 -10.74 39.02
N CYS A 45 9.44 -9.90 38.45
CA CYS A 45 10.55 -10.36 37.60
C CYS A 45 11.84 -10.69 38.38
N LEU A 46 11.90 -10.44 39.70
CA LEU A 46 13.09 -10.65 40.50
C LEU A 46 13.24 -12.08 41.07
N SER A 47 12.23 -12.94 41.00
CA SER A 47 12.28 -14.30 41.57
C SER A 47 12.71 -15.41 40.61
N ARG A 48 13.09 -15.08 39.34
CA ARG A 48 13.57 -16.07 38.35
C ARG A 48 14.91 -15.69 37.75
N ARG A 49 15.92 -15.53 38.59
CA ARG A 49 17.33 -15.49 38.18
C ARG A 49 18.04 -16.74 38.68
N GLN A 50 17.85 -17.84 37.97
CA GLN A 50 18.82 -18.93 37.87
C GLN A 50 18.37 -19.84 36.72
N THR A 51 19.32 -20.11 35.86
CA THR A 51 19.30 -20.95 34.62
C THR A 51 19.00 -20.21 33.33
N ASN A 52 20.06 -20.03 32.57
CA ASN A 52 20.10 -19.62 31.20
C ASN A 52 19.49 -20.73 30.28
N PRO A 53 18.47 -20.44 29.50
CA PRO A 53 18.41 -21.01 28.19
C PRO A 53 18.34 -19.91 27.13
N ARG A 54 19.20 -20.03 26.14
CA ARG A 54 19.18 -19.24 24.90
C ARG A 54 17.78 -19.32 24.29
N PHE A 55 17.13 -18.18 24.11
CA PHE A 55 15.90 -18.07 23.33
C PHE A 55 16.25 -18.25 21.84
N PRO A 56 15.67 -19.21 21.11
CA PRO A 56 15.70 -19.22 19.65
C PRO A 56 14.79 -18.10 19.15
N SER A 57 15.26 -17.35 18.15
CA SER A 57 14.46 -16.31 17.49
C SER A 57 13.24 -16.93 16.83
N LEU A 58 12.04 -16.42 17.11
CA LEU A 58 10.75 -16.84 16.55
C LEU A 58 10.69 -16.88 15.01
N ALA A 59 11.65 -16.24 14.34
CA ALA A 59 11.78 -16.26 12.89
C ALA A 59 12.31 -17.59 12.31
N ARG A 60 12.80 -18.51 13.13
CA ARG A 60 13.39 -19.77 12.66
C ARG A 60 12.47 -20.98 12.82
N GLU A 61 11.49 -20.93 13.72
CA GLU A 61 10.55 -22.05 13.92
C GLU A 61 9.42 -22.10 12.88
N GLN A 62 9.01 -20.97 12.32
CA GLN A 62 7.99 -20.97 11.25
C GLN A 62 8.54 -21.44 9.88
N ARG A 63 9.86 -21.53 9.70
CA ARG A 63 10.46 -22.12 8.48
C ARG A 63 10.67 -23.63 8.56
N ALA A 64 10.59 -24.23 9.72
CA ALA A 64 10.90 -25.66 9.90
C ALA A 64 9.73 -26.62 9.65
N THR A 65 8.51 -26.13 9.47
CA THR A 65 7.32 -26.98 9.31
C THR A 65 6.94 -27.27 7.84
N TYR A 66 7.67 -26.71 6.88
CA TYR A 66 7.43 -26.94 5.44
C TYR A 66 8.62 -27.55 4.69
N ALA A 67 9.55 -28.21 5.39
CA ALA A 67 10.68 -28.86 4.75
C ALA A 67 10.55 -30.38 4.86
N THR A 68 10.41 -30.98 3.70
CA THR A 68 10.93 -32.29 3.29
C THR A 68 10.51 -33.54 4.07
N ALA A 69 9.49 -34.19 3.57
CA ALA A 69 9.48 -35.65 3.60
C ALA A 69 10.44 -36.14 2.50
N GLU A 70 11.70 -36.33 2.86
CA GLU A 70 12.63 -37.09 2.04
C GLU A 70 12.21 -38.57 2.09
N PHE A 71 11.73 -39.06 0.96
CA PHE A 71 11.61 -40.50 0.72
C PHE A 71 13.00 -41.10 0.52
N GLN A 72 13.51 -41.80 1.52
CA GLN A 72 14.65 -42.67 1.38
C GLN A 72 14.34 -43.77 0.35
N SER A 73 15.08 -43.76 -0.73
CA SER A 73 15.10 -44.83 -1.72
C SER A 73 15.77 -46.07 -1.12
N VAL A 74 15.00 -47.10 -0.87
CA VAL A 74 15.55 -48.46 -0.64
C VAL A 74 15.97 -49.02 -2.00
N ASN A 75 17.29 -49.12 -2.19
CA ASN A 75 17.90 -49.87 -3.28
C ASN A 75 17.90 -51.36 -2.91
N ASN A 76 17.19 -52.17 -3.66
CA ASN A 76 17.50 -53.59 -3.75
C ASN A 76 17.33 -54.09 -5.19
N GLY A 77 18.38 -54.53 -5.69
CA GLY A 77 18.92 -55.43 -6.62
C GLY A 77 18.12 -56.00 -7.79
N SER A 78 18.80 -55.90 -8.93
CA SER A 78 19.01 -56.96 -9.92
C SER A 78 17.82 -57.68 -10.55
N GLY A 79 17.64 -57.46 -11.86
CA GLY A 79 16.81 -58.31 -12.72
C GLY A 79 16.60 -57.71 -14.11
N ASN A 80 17.45 -58.09 -15.01
CA ASN A 80 17.42 -57.82 -16.44
C ASN A 80 16.19 -58.45 -17.12
N THR A 81 15.40 -57.68 -17.92
CA THR A 81 14.89 -58.12 -19.25
C THR A 81 14.16 -56.97 -19.98
N ASN A 82 14.48 -56.93 -21.25
CA ASN A 82 13.96 -56.17 -22.39
C ASN A 82 12.49 -55.73 -22.43
N GLY A 83 12.28 -54.56 -22.99
CA GLY A 83 11.13 -54.34 -23.89
C GLY A 83 10.20 -53.17 -23.54
N GLY A 84 10.40 -52.04 -24.16
CA GLY A 84 9.30 -51.28 -24.73
C GLY A 84 8.50 -50.31 -23.86
N LYS A 85 8.53 -49.08 -24.34
CA LYS A 85 7.61 -47.95 -24.08
C LYS A 85 8.01 -47.00 -22.96
N ARG A 86 8.74 -45.96 -23.35
CA ARG A 86 8.91 -44.72 -22.59
C ARG A 86 7.53 -44.13 -22.28
N ARG A 87 7.07 -44.29 -21.06
CA ARG A 87 5.96 -43.47 -20.49
C ARG A 87 6.51 -42.12 -20.05
N PRO A 88 5.83 -41.03 -20.36
CA PRO A 88 6.37 -39.68 -20.11
C PRO A 88 6.44 -39.39 -18.62
N ARG A 89 7.61 -38.96 -18.15
CA ARG A 89 7.88 -38.42 -16.80
C ARG A 89 6.95 -37.27 -16.38
N LYS A 90 6.12 -36.77 -17.30
CA LYS A 90 5.15 -35.68 -17.08
C LYS A 90 3.98 -36.08 -16.16
N ALA A 91 3.56 -37.35 -16.14
CA ALA A 91 2.46 -37.80 -15.29
C ALA A 91 2.77 -37.76 -13.78
N LEU A 92 4.03 -37.96 -13.40
CA LEU A 92 4.43 -37.96 -11.99
C LEU A 92 4.46 -36.55 -11.38
N GLN A 93 4.73 -35.52 -12.19
CA GLN A 93 4.71 -34.12 -11.73
C GLN A 93 3.28 -33.57 -11.55
N TYR A 94 2.32 -34.09 -12.32
CA TYR A 94 0.90 -33.76 -12.12
C TYR A 94 0.31 -34.48 -10.89
N ALA A 95 0.82 -35.66 -10.56
CA ALA A 95 0.43 -36.38 -9.35
C ALA A 95 0.93 -35.69 -8.07
N ALA A 96 2.11 -35.05 -8.10
CA ALA A 96 2.63 -34.30 -6.96
C ALA A 96 1.86 -33.00 -6.71
N ALA A 97 1.44 -32.27 -7.76
CA ALA A 97 0.60 -31.08 -7.62
C ALA A 97 -0.84 -31.44 -7.19
N GLY A 98 -1.39 -32.58 -7.66
CA GLY A 98 -2.66 -33.10 -7.20
C GLY A 98 -2.60 -33.62 -5.76
N GLY A 99 -1.44 -34.13 -5.33
CA GLY A 99 -1.21 -34.62 -3.97
C GLY A 99 -1.22 -33.53 -2.92
N THR A 100 -0.70 -32.34 -3.23
CA THR A 100 -0.73 -31.19 -2.32
C THR A 100 -2.17 -30.64 -2.13
N VAL A 101 -2.95 -30.56 -3.19
CA VAL A 101 -4.37 -30.19 -3.10
C VAL A 101 -5.17 -31.26 -2.35
N GLY A 102 -4.89 -32.54 -2.60
CA GLY A 102 -5.50 -33.67 -1.88
C GLY A 102 -5.15 -33.69 -0.39
N ALA A 103 -3.89 -33.39 -0.03
CA ALA A 103 -3.46 -33.32 1.37
C ALA A 103 -4.10 -32.14 2.12
N VAL A 104 -4.30 -31.00 1.46
CA VAL A 104 -5.03 -29.84 2.03
C VAL A 104 -6.51 -30.18 2.23
N LEU A 105 -7.16 -30.86 1.26
CA LEU A 105 -8.54 -31.32 1.40
C LEU A 105 -8.69 -32.34 2.53
N PHE A 106 -7.70 -33.20 2.77
CA PHE A 106 -7.71 -34.18 3.87
C PHE A 106 -7.49 -33.55 5.25
N ALA A 107 -6.82 -32.39 5.32
CA ALA A 107 -6.60 -31.63 6.55
C ALA A 107 -7.87 -30.87 7.04
N PHE A 108 -8.92 -30.75 6.19
CA PHE A 108 -10.15 -30.02 6.50
C PHE A 108 -11.22 -30.85 7.24
N GLY A 109 -10.86 -31.92 7.92
CA GLY A 109 -11.69 -32.59 8.91
C GLY A 109 -12.82 -33.49 8.36
N ASP A 110 -13.47 -34.22 9.28
CA ASP A 110 -14.44 -35.28 9.03
C ASP A 110 -15.86 -34.82 8.58
N ASP A 111 -16.06 -33.47 8.38
CA ASP A 111 -17.35 -32.96 7.94
C ASP A 111 -17.51 -33.03 6.41
N VAL A 112 -18.38 -33.93 5.95
CA VAL A 112 -18.65 -34.16 4.51
C VAL A 112 -19.07 -32.88 3.79
N LYS A 113 -19.76 -31.95 4.44
CA LYS A 113 -20.19 -30.67 3.86
C LYS A 113 -18.99 -29.77 3.56
N HIS A 114 -18.01 -29.70 4.47
CA HIS A 114 -16.77 -28.94 4.28
C HIS A 114 -15.94 -29.50 3.14
N VAL A 115 -15.81 -30.84 3.06
CA VAL A 115 -15.08 -31.51 1.95
C VAL A 115 -15.76 -31.21 0.61
N TYR A 116 -17.08 -31.25 0.55
CA TYR A 116 -17.82 -30.92 -0.67
C TYR A 116 -17.63 -29.46 -1.08
N ALA A 117 -17.76 -28.51 -0.13
CA ALA A 117 -17.56 -27.10 -0.39
C ALA A 117 -16.12 -26.79 -0.85
N ALA A 118 -15.11 -27.43 -0.23
CA ALA A 118 -13.71 -27.32 -0.63
C ALA A 118 -13.48 -27.86 -2.06
N ALA A 119 -14.09 -29.00 -2.38
CA ALA A 119 -14.01 -29.60 -3.72
C ALA A 119 -14.68 -28.70 -4.78
N GLU A 120 -15.81 -28.11 -4.46
CA GLU A 120 -16.52 -27.19 -5.35
C GLU A 120 -15.72 -25.90 -5.58
N ARG A 121 -15.16 -25.28 -4.52
CA ARG A 121 -14.26 -24.11 -4.61
C ARG A 121 -13.07 -24.40 -5.52
N THR A 122 -12.38 -25.51 -5.24
CA THR A 122 -11.22 -25.96 -6.02
C THR A 122 -11.59 -26.23 -7.49
N GLY A 123 -12.71 -26.90 -7.72
CA GLY A 123 -13.22 -27.21 -9.07
C GLY A 123 -13.51 -25.96 -9.90
N ARG A 124 -14.08 -24.92 -9.28
CA ARG A 124 -14.31 -23.63 -9.94
C ARG A 124 -13.00 -22.98 -10.38
N VAL A 125 -12.00 -22.91 -9.51
CA VAL A 125 -10.69 -22.31 -9.83
C VAL A 125 -10.00 -23.12 -10.92
N MET A 126 -9.90 -24.44 -10.77
CA MET A 126 -9.19 -25.32 -11.71
C MET A 126 -9.84 -25.32 -13.10
N SER A 127 -11.16 -25.33 -13.18
CA SER A 127 -11.87 -25.31 -14.47
C SER A 127 -11.70 -23.97 -15.18
N ALA A 128 -11.81 -22.85 -14.46
CA ALA A 128 -11.60 -21.52 -15.05
C ALA A 128 -10.15 -21.36 -15.54
N LEU A 129 -9.17 -21.77 -14.72
CA LEU A 129 -7.75 -21.72 -15.06
C LEU A 129 -7.45 -22.53 -16.33
N ALA A 130 -7.93 -23.77 -16.41
CA ALA A 130 -7.73 -24.63 -17.58
C ALA A 130 -8.35 -24.03 -18.87
N VAL A 131 -9.57 -23.49 -18.76
CA VAL A 131 -10.25 -22.85 -19.88
C VAL A 131 -9.53 -21.57 -20.31
N CYS A 132 -9.07 -20.74 -19.38
CA CYS A 132 -8.32 -19.52 -19.69
C CYS A 132 -6.98 -19.85 -20.35
N ILE A 133 -6.20 -20.78 -19.81
CA ILE A 133 -4.94 -21.21 -20.43
C ILE A 133 -5.16 -21.71 -21.87
N ASN A 134 -6.21 -22.50 -22.09
CA ASN A 134 -6.51 -23.00 -23.43
C ASN A 134 -6.98 -21.87 -24.38
N ASP A 135 -7.76 -20.90 -23.91
CA ASP A 135 -8.23 -19.75 -24.69
C ASP A 135 -7.03 -18.86 -25.10
N TYR A 136 -6.12 -18.55 -24.17
CA TYR A 136 -4.88 -17.82 -24.47
C TYR A 136 -4.00 -18.59 -25.46
N ARG A 137 -3.75 -19.88 -25.25
CA ARG A 137 -2.95 -20.68 -26.19
C ARG A 137 -3.53 -20.71 -27.60
N LYS A 138 -4.83 -20.84 -27.72
CA LYS A 138 -5.51 -20.78 -29.04
C LYS A 138 -5.38 -19.40 -29.67
N THR A 139 -5.52 -18.34 -28.88
CA THR A 139 -5.47 -16.95 -29.39
C THR A 139 -4.06 -16.59 -29.84
N ILE A 140 -3.04 -16.91 -29.03
CA ILE A 140 -1.62 -16.60 -29.31
C ILE A 140 -1.13 -17.40 -30.53
N ASN A 141 -1.55 -18.67 -30.67
CA ASN A 141 -1.14 -19.51 -31.78
C ASN A 141 -1.94 -19.26 -33.07
N ARG A 142 -2.89 -18.32 -33.07
CA ARG A 142 -3.66 -17.96 -34.25
C ARG A 142 -2.82 -17.07 -35.16
N GLN A 143 -2.72 -17.48 -36.44
CA GLN A 143 -1.96 -16.73 -37.44
C GLN A 143 -2.85 -15.65 -38.09
N SER A 144 -2.32 -14.47 -38.29
CA SER A 144 -2.84 -13.38 -39.11
C SER A 144 -1.65 -12.57 -39.62
N ASP A 145 -1.83 -12.00 -40.81
CA ASP A 145 -0.86 -11.07 -41.40
C ASP A 145 -1.03 -9.64 -40.88
N SER A 146 -2.12 -9.36 -40.15
CA SER A 146 -2.41 -8.05 -39.55
C SER A 146 -2.13 -8.05 -38.03
N GLU A 147 -1.27 -7.17 -37.57
CA GLU A 147 -1.02 -6.96 -36.14
C GLU A 147 -2.24 -6.35 -35.42
N GLU A 148 -3.04 -5.55 -36.12
CA GLU A 148 -4.29 -5.00 -35.60
C GLU A 148 -5.30 -6.11 -35.27
N GLU A 149 -5.43 -7.13 -36.13
CA GLU A 149 -6.28 -8.29 -35.86
C GLU A 149 -5.78 -9.11 -34.69
N LYS A 150 -4.48 -9.37 -34.61
CA LYS A 150 -3.88 -10.10 -33.46
C LYS A 150 -4.17 -9.38 -32.13
N THR A 151 -3.95 -8.07 -32.10
CA THR A 151 -4.24 -7.24 -30.94
C THR A 151 -5.73 -7.27 -30.58
N ALA A 152 -6.65 -7.18 -31.56
CA ALA A 152 -8.07 -7.27 -31.31
C ALA A 152 -8.48 -8.64 -30.73
N TRP A 153 -7.91 -9.75 -31.24
CA TRP A 153 -8.16 -11.09 -30.70
C TRP A 153 -7.64 -11.25 -29.29
N LEU A 154 -6.46 -10.69 -28.99
CA LEU A 154 -5.87 -10.73 -27.66
C LEU A 154 -6.71 -9.94 -26.67
N LYS A 155 -7.14 -8.73 -26.98
CA LYS A 155 -8.06 -7.92 -26.15
C LYS A 155 -9.37 -8.67 -25.89
N ALA A 156 -9.96 -9.29 -26.91
CA ALA A 156 -11.16 -10.10 -26.74
C ALA A 156 -10.91 -11.34 -25.85
N CYS A 157 -9.73 -11.95 -25.93
CA CYS A 157 -9.33 -13.05 -25.04
C CYS A 157 -9.17 -12.57 -23.59
N HIS A 158 -8.47 -11.45 -23.37
CA HIS A 158 -8.35 -10.83 -22.06
C HIS A 158 -9.73 -10.63 -21.42
N LYS A 159 -10.65 -10.00 -22.13
CA LYS A 159 -12.01 -9.75 -21.64
C LYS A 159 -12.74 -11.03 -21.23
N ARG A 160 -12.75 -12.06 -22.11
CA ARG A 160 -13.40 -13.35 -21.82
C ARG A 160 -12.79 -14.05 -20.60
N CYS A 161 -11.46 -14.03 -20.48
CA CYS A 161 -10.76 -14.65 -19.36
C CYS A 161 -10.99 -13.87 -18.06
N ALA A 162 -10.95 -12.54 -18.11
CA ALA A 162 -11.25 -11.69 -16.97
C ALA A 162 -12.67 -11.93 -16.44
N GLU A 163 -13.69 -12.00 -17.32
CA GLU A 163 -15.09 -12.27 -16.95
C GLU A 163 -15.29 -13.67 -16.34
N ARG A 164 -14.56 -14.69 -16.85
CA ARG A 164 -14.58 -16.04 -16.23
C ARG A 164 -13.97 -16.02 -14.85
N THR A 165 -12.84 -15.35 -14.69
CA THR A 165 -12.17 -15.22 -13.41
C THR A 165 -13.01 -14.42 -12.43
N LEU A 166 -13.61 -13.30 -12.81
CA LEU A 166 -14.53 -12.53 -11.98
C LEU A 166 -15.62 -13.41 -11.37
N ARG A 167 -16.29 -14.24 -12.20
CA ARG A 167 -17.33 -15.16 -11.70
C ARG A 167 -16.81 -16.17 -10.68
N VAL A 168 -15.54 -16.60 -10.77
CA VAL A 168 -14.92 -17.48 -9.78
C VAL A 168 -14.64 -16.73 -8.48
N LEU A 169 -14.07 -15.51 -8.59
CA LEU A 169 -13.76 -14.66 -7.44
C LEU A 169 -15.04 -14.34 -6.65
N GLU A 170 -16.12 -13.92 -7.33
CA GLU A 170 -17.43 -13.63 -6.71
C GLU A 170 -18.05 -14.86 -6.03
N LYS A 171 -18.05 -16.02 -6.72
CA LYS A 171 -18.66 -17.24 -6.17
C LYS A 171 -17.89 -17.85 -5.01
N ASN A 172 -16.57 -17.76 -5.02
CA ASN A 172 -15.75 -18.25 -3.93
C ASN A 172 -15.71 -17.25 -2.77
N GLY A 173 -15.81 -15.93 -3.04
CA GLY A 173 -15.75 -14.91 -1.99
C GLY A 173 -14.42 -14.91 -1.24
N SER A 174 -14.44 -14.59 0.08
CA SER A 174 -13.25 -14.67 0.92
C SER A 174 -12.08 -13.86 0.36
N ILE A 175 -10.85 -14.36 0.45
CA ILE A 175 -9.66 -13.68 -0.07
C ILE A 175 -9.64 -13.52 -1.60
N PHE A 176 -10.46 -14.27 -2.33
CA PHE A 176 -10.56 -14.10 -3.78
C PHE A 176 -11.15 -12.73 -4.15
N ILE A 177 -12.05 -12.17 -3.34
CA ILE A 177 -12.51 -10.78 -3.53
C ILE A 177 -11.34 -9.82 -3.35
N LYS A 178 -10.54 -9.99 -2.29
CA LYS A 178 -9.35 -9.16 -2.04
C LYS A 178 -8.32 -9.29 -3.17
N LEU A 179 -8.08 -10.51 -3.68
CA LEU A 179 -7.24 -10.72 -4.85
C LEU A 179 -7.75 -9.92 -6.06
N GLY A 180 -9.04 -9.98 -6.35
CA GLY A 180 -9.65 -9.21 -7.44
C GLY A 180 -9.52 -7.69 -7.25
N GLN A 181 -9.66 -7.20 -6.01
CA GLN A 181 -9.42 -5.79 -5.67
C GLN A 181 -7.96 -5.38 -5.95
N HIS A 182 -6.99 -6.22 -5.53
CA HIS A 182 -5.58 -5.98 -5.85
C HIS A 182 -5.34 -5.95 -7.36
N LEU A 183 -5.86 -6.93 -8.11
CA LEU A 183 -5.72 -6.98 -9.57
C LEU A 183 -6.36 -5.77 -10.26
N SER A 184 -7.52 -5.29 -9.78
CA SER A 184 -8.18 -4.10 -10.34
C SER A 184 -7.38 -2.82 -10.15
N SER A 185 -6.56 -2.73 -9.10
CA SER A 185 -5.71 -1.58 -8.81
C SER A 185 -4.36 -1.59 -9.53
N MET A 186 -4.04 -2.66 -10.28
CA MET A 186 -2.76 -2.82 -10.98
C MET A 186 -2.84 -2.42 -12.46
N GLY A 187 -3.39 -1.21 -12.74
CA GLY A 187 -3.49 -0.69 -14.09
C GLY A 187 -2.15 -0.44 -14.79
N TYR A 188 -1.08 -0.36 -14.01
CA TYR A 188 0.28 -0.27 -14.51
C TYR A 188 0.89 -1.63 -14.91
N LEU A 189 0.25 -2.76 -14.54
CA LEU A 189 0.76 -4.10 -14.75
C LEU A 189 -0.15 -4.96 -15.64
N LEU A 190 -1.46 -4.82 -15.51
CA LEU A 190 -2.42 -5.69 -16.17
C LEU A 190 -3.14 -4.97 -17.33
N PRO A 191 -3.52 -5.71 -18.38
CA PRO A 191 -4.34 -5.16 -19.45
C PRO A 191 -5.64 -4.54 -18.91
N LEU A 192 -6.10 -3.47 -19.57
CA LEU A 192 -7.28 -2.71 -19.18
C LEU A 192 -8.54 -3.59 -19.03
N GLU A 193 -8.68 -4.61 -19.87
CA GLU A 193 -9.79 -5.55 -19.82
C GLU A 193 -9.87 -6.32 -18.49
N TRP A 194 -8.71 -6.63 -17.87
CA TRP A 194 -8.64 -7.28 -16.58
C TRP A 194 -8.98 -6.30 -15.46
N THR A 195 -8.30 -5.17 -15.42
CA THR A 195 -8.47 -4.19 -14.34
C THR A 195 -9.89 -3.63 -14.28
N THR A 196 -10.45 -3.24 -15.43
CA THR A 196 -11.84 -2.73 -15.51
C THR A 196 -12.89 -3.78 -15.18
N THR A 197 -12.66 -5.05 -15.56
CA THR A 197 -13.59 -6.13 -15.22
C THR A 197 -13.70 -6.38 -13.73
N PHE A 198 -12.62 -6.12 -12.96
CA PHE A 198 -12.60 -6.37 -11.52
C PHE A 198 -13.01 -5.17 -10.65
N ILE A 199 -13.21 -3.97 -11.22
CA ILE A 199 -13.69 -2.79 -10.48
C ILE A 199 -14.92 -3.09 -9.60
N PRO A 200 -15.96 -3.84 -10.06
CA PRO A 200 -17.13 -4.11 -9.23
C PRO A 200 -16.83 -4.80 -7.89
N LEU A 201 -15.69 -5.51 -7.77
CA LEU A 201 -15.28 -6.15 -6.52
C LEU A 201 -14.86 -5.15 -5.43
N GLN A 202 -14.58 -3.89 -5.80
CA GLN A 202 -14.23 -2.85 -4.84
C GLN A 202 -15.44 -2.41 -4.00
N ASP A 203 -16.66 -2.47 -4.57
CA ASP A 203 -17.88 -1.94 -3.95
C ASP A 203 -18.90 -3.01 -3.54
N LYS A 204 -18.85 -4.21 -4.14
CA LYS A 204 -19.84 -5.28 -3.94
C LYS A 204 -19.23 -6.46 -3.19
N CYS A 205 -19.28 -6.42 -1.87
CA CYS A 205 -18.84 -7.51 -1.03
C CYS A 205 -20.03 -8.23 -0.38
N PRO A 206 -19.97 -9.56 -0.20
CA PRO A 206 -21.02 -10.30 0.49
C PRO A 206 -21.10 -9.91 1.96
N ILE A 207 -22.31 -9.92 2.52
CA ILE A 207 -22.59 -9.64 3.93
C ILE A 207 -22.77 -10.96 4.66
N SER A 208 -22.15 -11.09 5.85
CA SER A 208 -22.36 -12.22 6.76
C SER A 208 -23.62 -12.04 7.59
N SER A 209 -24.29 -13.14 7.94
CA SER A 209 -25.49 -13.10 8.79
C SER A 209 -25.18 -12.58 10.18
N PHE A 210 -26.16 -11.90 10.78
CA PHE A 210 -25.99 -11.33 12.12
C PHE A 210 -25.75 -12.40 13.17
N GLU A 211 -26.42 -13.56 13.06
CA GLU A 211 -26.28 -14.71 13.96
C GLU A 211 -24.84 -15.22 13.98
N SER A 212 -24.19 -15.29 12.81
CA SER A 212 -22.78 -15.72 12.72
C SER A 212 -21.81 -14.71 13.35
N ILE A 213 -22.20 -13.44 13.38
CA ILE A 213 -21.44 -12.37 14.04
C ILE A 213 -21.63 -12.43 15.55
N GLU A 214 -22.85 -12.64 16.05
CA GLU A 214 -23.11 -12.82 17.49
C GLU A 214 -22.30 -13.99 18.06
N GLU A 215 -22.29 -15.13 17.35
CA GLU A 215 -21.50 -16.29 17.73
C GLU A 215 -20.00 -15.97 17.81
N MET A 216 -19.49 -15.22 16.80
CA MET A 216 -18.09 -14.83 16.79
C MET A 216 -17.77 -13.84 17.91
N PHE A 217 -18.65 -12.87 18.21
CA PHE A 217 -18.48 -11.96 19.34
C PHE A 217 -18.36 -12.72 20.66
N LEU A 218 -19.26 -13.64 20.91
CA LEU A 218 -19.24 -14.47 22.12
C LEU A 218 -17.95 -15.28 22.22
N LYS A 219 -17.51 -15.88 21.10
CA LYS A 219 -16.27 -16.68 21.04
C LYS A 219 -15.02 -15.85 21.31
N ASP A 220 -14.91 -14.64 20.74
CA ASP A 220 -13.69 -13.85 20.77
C ASP A 220 -13.59 -12.92 21.98
N THR A 221 -14.73 -12.47 22.51
CA THR A 221 -14.77 -11.53 23.65
C THR A 221 -15.17 -12.19 24.95
N GLY A 222 -15.84 -13.35 24.89
CA GLY A 222 -16.48 -14.00 26.05
C GLY A 222 -17.74 -13.29 26.53
N ARG A 223 -18.22 -12.28 25.78
CA ARG A 223 -19.40 -11.45 26.10
C ARG A 223 -20.34 -11.38 24.91
N THR A 224 -21.61 -11.20 25.18
CA THR A 224 -22.61 -10.95 24.14
C THR A 224 -22.53 -9.52 23.62
N ILE A 225 -23.10 -9.27 22.43
CA ILE A 225 -23.19 -7.92 21.86
C ILE A 225 -23.96 -6.99 22.80
N ASP A 226 -25.07 -7.46 23.40
CA ASP A 226 -25.90 -6.70 24.33
C ASP A 226 -25.19 -6.34 25.65
N GLU A 227 -24.20 -7.13 26.07
CA GLU A 227 -23.37 -6.80 27.24
C GLU A 227 -22.35 -5.68 26.96
N LEU A 228 -21.87 -5.59 25.73
CA LEU A 228 -20.87 -4.61 25.32
C LEU A 228 -21.51 -3.30 24.84
N PHE A 229 -22.65 -3.39 24.16
CA PHE A 229 -23.31 -2.25 23.53
C PHE A 229 -24.70 -2.03 24.12
N SER A 230 -25.10 -0.76 24.30
CA SER A 230 -26.46 -0.39 24.67
C SER A 230 -27.41 -0.40 23.46
N SER A 231 -26.85 -0.21 22.27
CA SER A 231 -27.52 -0.35 20.98
C SER A 231 -26.51 -0.84 19.95
N PHE A 232 -26.94 -1.70 19.05
CA PHE A 232 -26.12 -2.24 17.96
C PHE A 232 -26.98 -2.45 16.73
N ASP A 233 -26.62 -1.81 15.62
CA ASP A 233 -27.34 -1.90 14.37
C ASP A 233 -27.06 -3.26 13.72
N ARG A 234 -28.11 -4.07 13.50
CA ARG A 234 -27.96 -5.41 12.89
C ARG A 234 -27.52 -5.35 11.44
N GLU A 235 -28.01 -4.35 10.70
CA GLU A 235 -27.61 -4.11 9.32
C GLU A 235 -26.27 -3.36 9.29
N PRO A 236 -25.27 -3.85 8.54
CA PRO A 236 -24.00 -3.15 8.43
C PRO A 236 -24.14 -1.88 7.57
N ILE A 237 -23.43 -0.84 7.93
CA ILE A 237 -23.33 0.40 7.15
C ILE A 237 -22.42 0.25 5.93
N GLY A 238 -21.60 -0.80 5.89
CA GLY A 238 -20.70 -1.12 4.78
C GLY A 238 -20.12 -2.51 4.91
N ALA A 239 -19.81 -3.13 3.78
CA ALA A 239 -19.15 -4.42 3.71
C ALA A 239 -17.93 -4.32 2.79
N ALA A 240 -16.81 -4.88 3.24
CA ALA A 240 -15.56 -5.02 2.51
C ALA A 240 -15.25 -6.51 2.24
N SER A 241 -14.16 -6.80 1.56
CA SER A 241 -13.79 -8.19 1.21
C SER A 241 -13.52 -9.08 2.43
N LEU A 242 -13.02 -8.52 3.52
CA LEU A 242 -12.60 -9.25 4.71
C LEU A 242 -13.51 -8.98 5.92
N ALA A 243 -14.34 -7.94 5.88
CA ALA A 243 -15.09 -7.47 7.04
C ALA A 243 -16.36 -6.71 6.66
N GLN A 244 -17.24 -6.54 7.62
CA GLN A 244 -18.36 -5.61 7.57
C GLN A 244 -18.34 -4.68 8.78
N VAL A 245 -18.92 -3.49 8.62
CA VAL A 245 -18.92 -2.44 9.65
C VAL A 245 -20.34 -2.17 10.12
N HIS A 246 -20.53 -2.27 11.42
CA HIS A 246 -21.78 -1.94 12.12
C HIS A 246 -21.62 -0.67 12.93
N VAL A 247 -22.76 -0.08 13.29
CA VAL A 247 -22.80 1.03 14.23
C VAL A 247 -23.32 0.53 15.57
N GLY A 248 -22.66 0.95 16.64
CA GLY A 248 -23.08 0.64 17.99
C GLY A 248 -22.89 1.82 18.94
N VAL A 249 -23.44 1.70 20.14
CA VAL A 249 -23.21 2.61 21.25
C VAL A 249 -22.63 1.82 22.40
N LEU A 250 -21.40 2.14 22.81
CA LEU A 250 -20.76 1.46 23.93
C LEU A 250 -21.57 1.63 25.21
N ARG A 251 -21.83 0.52 25.93
CA ARG A 251 -22.61 0.56 27.17
C ARG A 251 -21.90 1.30 28.30
N GLU A 252 -20.57 1.20 28.35
CA GLU A 252 -19.78 1.81 29.42
C GLU A 252 -19.68 3.33 29.32
N THR A 253 -19.52 3.85 28.09
CA THR A 253 -19.24 5.28 27.85
C THR A 253 -20.39 6.04 27.20
N GLY A 254 -21.37 5.33 26.63
CA GLY A 254 -22.43 5.93 25.82
C GLY A 254 -21.94 6.49 24.48
N GLN A 255 -20.67 6.22 24.11
CA GLN A 255 -20.07 6.74 22.88
C GLN A 255 -20.55 5.95 21.66
N LYS A 256 -20.91 6.65 20.59
CA LYS A 256 -21.23 6.04 19.29
C LYS A 256 -19.96 5.56 18.61
N VAL A 257 -19.93 4.31 18.19
CA VAL A 257 -18.74 3.63 17.63
C VAL A 257 -19.06 2.93 16.31
N ALA A 258 -18.04 2.80 15.48
CA ALA A 258 -18.00 1.90 14.35
C ALA A 258 -17.36 0.57 14.80
N VAL A 259 -18.00 -0.53 14.46
CA VAL A 259 -17.59 -1.88 14.84
C VAL A 259 -17.30 -2.65 13.56
N LYS A 260 -16.03 -2.80 13.22
CA LYS A 260 -15.57 -3.59 12.08
C LYS A 260 -15.39 -5.03 12.52
N VAL A 261 -16.08 -5.94 11.85
CA VAL A 261 -16.14 -7.36 12.20
C VAL A 261 -15.77 -8.20 11.00
N GLN A 262 -14.84 -9.12 11.17
CA GLN A 262 -14.41 -10.03 10.11
C GLN A 262 -15.56 -10.95 9.67
N HIS A 263 -15.54 -11.34 8.40
CA HIS A 263 -16.44 -12.40 7.92
C HIS A 263 -16.04 -13.74 8.57
N PRO A 264 -16.93 -14.41 9.31
CA PRO A 264 -16.59 -15.63 10.05
C PRO A 264 -16.01 -16.76 9.18
N ALA A 265 -16.47 -16.86 7.93
CA ALA A 265 -16.00 -17.86 6.97
C ALA A 265 -14.52 -17.69 6.52
N LEU A 266 -13.88 -16.54 6.81
CA LEU A 266 -12.48 -16.32 6.41
C LEU A 266 -11.52 -17.29 7.09
N ALA A 267 -11.67 -17.48 8.41
CA ALA A 267 -10.80 -18.37 9.18
C ALA A 267 -10.77 -19.80 8.63
N GLU A 268 -11.89 -20.24 8.04
CA GLU A 268 -12.05 -21.57 7.45
C GLU A 268 -11.38 -21.68 6.07
N TRP A 269 -11.59 -20.70 5.20
CA TRP A 269 -11.23 -20.83 3.77
C TRP A 269 -9.88 -20.24 3.38
N VAL A 270 -9.31 -19.33 4.17
CA VAL A 270 -8.05 -18.64 3.84
C VAL A 270 -6.89 -19.59 3.50
N PRO A 271 -6.62 -20.67 4.25
CA PRO A 271 -5.51 -21.56 3.92
C PRO A 271 -5.66 -22.26 2.56
N LEU A 272 -6.89 -22.73 2.24
CA LEU A 272 -7.18 -23.35 0.95
C LEU A 272 -7.08 -22.32 -0.19
N ASP A 273 -7.64 -21.15 0.00
CA ASP A 273 -7.71 -20.11 -1.01
C ASP A 273 -6.31 -19.56 -1.34
N LEU A 274 -5.41 -19.41 -0.34
CA LEU A 274 -4.01 -19.07 -0.56
C LEU A 274 -3.29 -20.14 -1.36
N ALA A 275 -3.48 -21.41 -1.01
CA ALA A 275 -2.88 -22.52 -1.75
C ALA A 275 -3.36 -22.57 -3.20
N LEU A 276 -4.65 -22.33 -3.46
CA LEU A 276 -5.22 -22.25 -4.81
C LEU A 276 -4.70 -21.05 -5.59
N THR A 277 -4.54 -19.91 -4.94
CA THR A 277 -3.96 -18.71 -5.55
C THR A 277 -2.52 -18.96 -5.95
N ARG A 278 -1.70 -19.49 -5.05
CA ARG A 278 -0.31 -19.88 -5.34
C ARG A 278 -0.22 -20.87 -6.49
N PHE A 279 -1.04 -21.92 -6.44
CA PHE A 279 -1.11 -22.91 -7.52
C PHE A 279 -1.45 -22.27 -8.87
N THR A 280 -2.39 -21.31 -8.88
CA THR A 280 -2.80 -20.60 -10.10
C THR A 280 -1.63 -19.83 -10.71
N PHE A 281 -0.88 -19.05 -9.93
CA PHE A 281 0.27 -18.31 -10.42
C PHE A 281 1.43 -19.20 -10.86
N LEU A 282 1.70 -20.30 -10.14
CA LEU A 282 2.69 -21.30 -10.56
C LEU A 282 2.29 -21.97 -11.88
N ALA A 283 1.01 -22.27 -12.07
CA ALA A 283 0.51 -22.81 -13.33
C ALA A 283 0.64 -21.79 -14.48
N LEU A 284 0.28 -20.52 -14.24
CA LEU A 284 0.46 -19.46 -15.24
C LEU A 284 1.94 -19.33 -15.64
N LYS A 285 2.86 -19.24 -14.69
CA LYS A 285 4.32 -19.20 -14.94
C LYS A 285 4.79 -20.38 -15.77
N LYS A 286 4.24 -21.58 -15.53
CA LYS A 286 4.60 -22.79 -16.28
C LYS A 286 4.14 -22.77 -17.73
N PHE A 287 2.93 -22.25 -18.00
CA PHE A 287 2.35 -22.19 -19.35
C PHE A 287 2.76 -20.94 -20.13
N PHE A 288 3.06 -19.87 -19.43
CA PHE A 288 3.46 -18.55 -19.91
C PHE A 288 4.65 -18.03 -19.09
N PRO A 289 5.87 -18.59 -19.29
CA PRO A 289 7.04 -18.24 -18.47
C PRO A 289 7.41 -16.76 -18.52
N GLU A 290 7.03 -16.08 -19.57
CA GLU A 290 7.21 -14.65 -19.80
C GLU A 290 6.35 -13.78 -18.86
N TYR A 291 5.29 -14.35 -18.24
CA TYR A 291 4.40 -13.65 -17.30
C TYR A 291 4.57 -14.23 -15.90
N ASP A 292 5.71 -13.95 -15.28
CA ASP A 292 6.01 -14.42 -13.92
C ASP A 292 5.35 -13.51 -12.87
N LEU A 293 4.16 -13.89 -12.44
CA LEU A 293 3.39 -13.22 -11.38
C LEU A 293 3.49 -13.95 -10.02
N GLU A 294 4.47 -14.83 -9.82
CA GLU A 294 4.64 -15.58 -8.56
C GLU A 294 4.82 -14.63 -7.37
N TRP A 295 5.54 -13.51 -7.59
CA TRP A 295 5.74 -12.47 -6.58
C TRP A 295 4.43 -11.90 -6.01
N LEU A 296 3.34 -11.88 -6.78
CA LEU A 296 2.03 -11.41 -6.31
C LEU A 296 1.41 -12.40 -5.33
N SER A 297 1.56 -13.71 -5.58
CA SER A 297 1.18 -14.75 -4.63
C SER A 297 1.95 -14.64 -3.31
N ASP A 298 3.27 -14.43 -3.40
CA ASP A 298 4.13 -14.24 -2.24
C ASP A 298 3.74 -13.00 -1.43
N GLU A 299 3.38 -11.89 -2.11
CA GLU A 299 2.92 -10.67 -1.44
C GLU A 299 1.58 -10.91 -0.72
N MET A 300 0.65 -11.64 -1.33
CA MET A 300 -0.60 -11.99 -0.68
C MET A 300 -0.39 -12.89 0.53
N GLU A 301 0.45 -13.92 0.42
CA GLU A 301 0.80 -14.80 1.55
C GLU A 301 1.44 -14.05 2.71
N PHE A 302 2.17 -12.97 2.42
CA PHE A 302 2.81 -12.13 3.43
C PHE A 302 1.88 -11.07 4.03
N SER A 303 1.09 -10.39 3.21
CA SER A 303 0.26 -9.25 3.63
C SER A 303 -1.06 -9.68 4.27
N LEU A 304 -1.70 -10.73 3.74
CA LEU A 304 -3.03 -11.14 4.16
C LEU A 304 -3.13 -11.54 5.65
N PRO A 305 -2.18 -12.32 6.24
CA PRO A 305 -2.23 -12.62 7.67
C PRO A 305 -2.19 -11.38 8.55
N GLN A 306 -1.56 -10.28 8.09
CA GLN A 306 -1.49 -9.02 8.82
C GLN A 306 -2.83 -8.26 8.73
N GLU A 307 -3.49 -8.29 7.57
CA GLU A 307 -4.81 -7.69 7.37
C GLU A 307 -5.93 -8.47 8.10
N LEU A 308 -5.72 -9.76 8.36
CA LEU A 308 -6.65 -10.61 9.10
C LEU A 308 -6.51 -10.49 10.62
N ASP A 309 -5.52 -9.78 11.13
CA ASP A 309 -5.38 -9.51 12.56
C ASP A 309 -5.71 -8.05 12.86
N PHE A 310 -6.93 -7.76 13.26
CA PHE A 310 -7.35 -6.39 13.56
C PHE A 310 -6.63 -5.74 14.75
N ARG A 311 -5.89 -6.51 15.56
CA ARG A 311 -4.98 -5.94 16.55
C ARG A 311 -3.86 -5.17 15.88
N MET A 312 -3.38 -5.67 14.71
CA MET A 312 -2.39 -4.97 13.89
C MET A 312 -2.97 -3.70 13.27
N GLU A 313 -4.21 -3.76 12.76
CA GLU A 313 -4.92 -2.59 12.25
C GLU A 313 -5.08 -1.52 13.32
N GLY A 314 -5.49 -1.88 14.53
CA GLY A 314 -5.61 -0.96 15.67
C GLY A 314 -4.27 -0.33 16.08
N ALA A 315 -3.19 -1.12 16.08
CA ALA A 315 -1.85 -0.62 16.37
C ALA A 315 -1.35 0.34 15.28
N ASN A 316 -1.61 0.04 14.01
CA ASN A 316 -1.27 0.88 12.88
C ASN A 316 -2.02 2.21 12.92
N ALA A 317 -3.34 2.19 13.19
CA ALA A 317 -4.18 3.38 13.34
C ALA A 317 -3.63 4.31 14.44
N THR A 318 -3.35 3.75 15.61
CA THR A 318 -2.79 4.49 16.75
C THR A 318 -1.43 5.09 16.40
N ARG A 319 -0.54 4.30 15.79
CA ARG A 319 0.79 4.78 15.37
C ARG A 319 0.70 5.91 14.36
N ALA A 320 -0.17 5.79 13.36
CA ALA A 320 -0.39 6.83 12.36
C ALA A 320 -0.97 8.10 12.99
N ALA A 321 -1.99 7.98 13.85
CA ALA A 321 -2.59 9.10 14.57
C ALA A 321 -1.55 9.84 15.43
N GLU A 322 -0.71 9.13 16.19
CA GLU A 322 0.37 9.71 16.99
C GLU A 322 1.41 10.42 16.12
N TYR A 323 1.80 9.82 15.00
CA TYR A 323 2.76 10.43 14.07
C TYR A 323 2.23 11.77 13.54
N PHE A 324 1.03 11.77 12.97
CA PHE A 324 0.43 12.98 12.41
C PHE A 324 0.07 14.02 13.47
N LYS A 325 -0.31 13.61 14.68
CA LYS A 325 -0.54 14.52 15.81
C LYS A 325 0.73 15.29 16.19
N LYS A 326 1.89 14.65 16.16
CA LYS A 326 3.19 15.31 16.42
C LYS A 326 3.58 16.30 15.32
N LYS A 327 3.12 16.06 14.09
CA LYS A 327 3.35 16.88 12.89
C LYS A 327 2.20 17.87 12.60
N ALA A 328 1.16 17.90 13.44
CA ALA A 328 -0.19 18.45 13.20
C ALA A 328 -0.26 19.90 12.72
N VAL A 329 0.79 20.68 12.79
CA VAL A 329 0.76 22.09 12.44
C VAL A 329 1.00 22.32 10.93
N ALA A 330 1.53 21.35 10.21
CA ALA A 330 2.12 21.60 8.89
C ALA A 330 1.52 20.81 7.73
N VAL A 331 0.83 19.67 7.97
CA VAL A 331 0.63 18.72 6.87
C VAL A 331 -0.74 18.79 6.22
N ALA A 332 -1.83 18.56 6.96
CA ALA A 332 -3.18 18.56 6.39
C ALA A 332 -4.23 18.29 7.49
N PRO A 333 -5.51 18.57 7.23
CA PRO A 333 -6.61 18.29 8.16
C PRO A 333 -6.96 16.79 8.18
N LEU A 334 -6.04 15.94 8.63
CA LEU A 334 -6.22 14.48 8.73
C LEU A 334 -6.86 14.11 10.06
N VAL A 335 -7.90 13.29 9.98
CA VAL A 335 -8.59 12.67 11.12
C VAL A 335 -8.50 11.15 10.97
N ILE A 336 -8.00 10.49 12.00
CA ILE A 336 -7.97 9.05 12.14
C ILE A 336 -8.89 8.68 13.29
N PRO A 337 -9.90 7.81 13.11
CA PRO A 337 -10.80 7.40 14.18
C PRO A 337 -10.05 6.79 15.35
N GLU A 338 -10.37 7.19 16.58
CA GLU A 338 -9.76 6.64 17.78
C GLU A 338 -10.18 5.18 17.96
N VAL A 339 -9.19 4.30 18.19
CA VAL A 339 -9.44 2.88 18.45
C VAL A 339 -9.74 2.68 19.92
N MET A 340 -10.98 2.26 20.24
CA MET A 340 -11.40 1.96 21.61
C MET A 340 -10.76 0.65 22.09
N TRP A 341 -10.88 -0.41 21.30
CA TRP A 341 -10.21 -1.69 21.51
C TRP A 341 -10.22 -2.54 20.22
N ALA A 342 -9.29 -3.49 20.16
CA ALA A 342 -9.18 -4.45 19.06
C ALA A 342 -8.93 -5.87 19.58
N LYS A 343 -9.58 -6.85 18.95
CA LYS A 343 -9.32 -8.29 19.03
C LYS A 343 -8.87 -8.75 17.64
N GLU A 344 -8.56 -10.04 17.51
CA GLU A 344 -8.09 -10.58 16.24
C GLU A 344 -9.09 -10.34 15.08
N ARG A 345 -10.40 -10.49 15.34
CA ARG A 345 -11.46 -10.42 14.32
C ARG A 345 -12.44 -9.27 14.52
N ILE A 346 -12.27 -8.45 15.55
CA ILE A 346 -13.19 -7.36 15.90
C ILE A 346 -12.36 -6.14 16.26
N ILE A 347 -12.64 -4.99 15.64
CA ILE A 347 -12.08 -3.70 16.04
C ILE A 347 -13.20 -2.70 16.26
N VAL A 348 -13.15 -2.00 17.38
CA VAL A 348 -14.11 -0.96 17.76
C VAL A 348 -13.40 0.38 17.77
N MET A 349 -13.92 1.33 17.01
CA MET A 349 -13.34 2.64 16.83
C MET A 349 -14.41 3.73 16.87
N GLU A 350 -13.98 4.97 17.05
CA GLU A 350 -14.83 6.14 16.99
C GLU A 350 -15.64 6.15 15.68
N PHE A 351 -16.95 6.46 15.80
CA PHE A 351 -17.80 6.65 14.62
C PHE A 351 -17.65 8.05 14.06
N ILE A 352 -17.03 8.16 12.90
CA ILE A 352 -16.87 9.40 12.17
C ILE A 352 -17.52 9.25 10.81
N SER A 353 -18.47 10.15 10.47
CA SER A 353 -19.11 10.17 9.16
C SER A 353 -18.40 11.14 8.21
N GLY A 354 -18.32 10.76 6.95
CA GLY A 354 -17.81 11.59 5.85
C GLY A 354 -18.40 11.13 4.52
N ARG A 355 -18.08 11.84 3.45
CA ARG A 355 -18.46 11.51 2.08
C ARG A 355 -17.24 11.06 1.28
N ARG A 356 -17.46 10.17 0.32
CA ARG A 356 -16.39 9.65 -0.54
C ARG A 356 -15.75 10.78 -1.35
N PRO A 357 -14.46 10.66 -1.75
CA PRO A 357 -13.79 11.67 -2.58
C PRO A 357 -14.40 11.85 -3.98
N ASP A 358 -15.20 10.89 -4.46
CA ASP A 358 -15.91 10.94 -5.74
C ASP A 358 -17.32 11.57 -5.65
N ASP A 359 -17.79 11.97 -4.46
CA ASP A 359 -19.07 12.69 -4.25
C ASP A 359 -18.87 14.20 -4.50
N LEU A 360 -18.72 14.54 -5.79
CA LEU A 360 -18.44 15.92 -6.21
C LEU A 360 -19.57 16.89 -5.89
N GLU A 361 -20.84 16.42 -5.89
CA GLU A 361 -22.02 17.22 -5.53
C GLU A 361 -21.96 17.68 -4.07
N TYR A 362 -21.50 16.80 -3.17
CA TYR A 362 -21.29 17.16 -1.77
C TYR A 362 -20.26 18.29 -1.60
N PHE A 363 -19.16 18.25 -2.36
CA PHE A 363 -18.14 19.29 -2.29
C PHE A 363 -18.67 20.64 -2.77
N ASP A 364 -19.35 20.65 -3.90
CA ASP A 364 -19.93 21.87 -4.46
C ASP A 364 -20.98 22.49 -3.53
N THR A 365 -21.89 21.66 -2.98
CA THR A 365 -22.93 22.08 -2.04
C THR A 365 -22.36 22.68 -0.74
N ASN A 366 -21.22 22.13 -0.26
CA ASN A 366 -20.59 22.55 0.99
C ASN A 366 -19.47 23.58 0.81
N ASN A 367 -19.27 24.08 -0.42
CA ASN A 367 -18.19 24.99 -0.79
C ASN A 367 -16.79 24.45 -0.36
N ILE A 368 -16.56 23.14 -0.56
CA ILE A 368 -15.27 22.49 -0.36
C ILE A 368 -14.50 22.57 -1.67
N ASP A 369 -13.34 23.19 -1.65
CA ASP A 369 -12.49 23.31 -2.83
C ASP A 369 -11.80 21.98 -3.13
N ARG A 370 -12.05 21.43 -4.32
CA ARG A 370 -11.51 20.13 -4.77
C ARG A 370 -9.99 20.17 -4.93
N ASP A 371 -9.43 21.30 -5.38
CA ASP A 371 -7.98 21.50 -5.49
C ASP A 371 -7.31 21.52 -4.11
N GLU A 372 -7.99 22.06 -3.07
CA GLU A 372 -7.51 22.00 -1.69
C GLU A 372 -7.59 20.57 -1.11
N VAL A 373 -8.63 19.80 -1.45
CA VAL A 373 -8.72 18.38 -1.05
C VAL A 373 -7.59 17.57 -1.67
N SER A 374 -7.34 17.74 -2.97
CA SER A 374 -6.22 17.09 -3.66
C SER A 374 -4.87 17.45 -3.06
N ALA A 375 -4.63 18.73 -2.80
CA ALA A 375 -3.40 19.19 -2.15
C ALA A 375 -3.23 18.59 -0.76
N ALA A 376 -4.29 18.50 0.04
CA ALA A 376 -4.26 17.91 1.36
C ALA A 376 -3.93 16.39 1.29
N LEU A 377 -4.53 15.66 0.36
CA LEU A 377 -4.20 14.25 0.10
C LEU A 377 -2.73 14.10 -0.32
N ALA A 378 -2.25 14.96 -1.22
CA ALA A 378 -0.85 14.97 -1.64
C ALA A 378 0.10 15.21 -0.45
N HIS A 379 -0.22 16.13 0.45
CA HIS A 379 0.55 16.36 1.67
C HIS A 379 0.58 15.13 2.57
N ILE A 380 -0.57 14.49 2.82
CA ILE A 380 -0.68 13.31 3.68
C ILE A 380 0.19 12.16 3.14
N PHE A 381 0.03 11.81 1.86
CA PHE A 381 0.71 10.65 1.30
C PHE A 381 2.20 10.92 1.04
N ASN A 382 2.58 12.14 0.66
CA ASN A 382 4.00 12.49 0.56
C ASN A 382 4.67 12.51 1.95
N GLU A 383 3.98 12.94 3.02
CA GLU A 383 4.50 12.81 4.39
C GLU A 383 4.70 11.34 4.78
N MET A 384 3.78 10.43 4.40
CA MET A 384 3.92 9.00 4.65
C MET A 384 5.11 8.38 3.88
N ILE A 385 5.43 8.87 2.69
CA ILE A 385 6.54 8.36 1.87
C ILE A 385 7.88 8.98 2.31
N PHE A 386 7.94 10.30 2.49
CA PHE A 386 9.16 11.05 2.68
C PHE A 386 9.42 11.45 4.14
N GLY A 387 8.42 11.36 5.02
CA GLY A 387 8.55 11.72 6.43
C GLY A 387 9.47 10.78 7.20
N ASN A 388 10.30 11.35 8.08
CA ASN A 388 11.19 10.54 8.89
C ASN A 388 10.43 9.74 9.94
N GLY A 389 10.49 8.40 9.84
CA GLY A 389 9.76 7.47 10.70
C GLY A 389 8.25 7.46 10.46
N ALA A 390 7.79 8.02 9.35
CA ALA A 390 6.39 7.96 8.95
C ALA A 390 5.98 6.53 8.58
N PRO A 391 4.81 6.07 9.03
CA PRO A 391 4.26 4.80 8.59
C PRO A 391 3.63 4.97 7.20
N LEU A 392 4.06 4.17 6.21
CA LEU A 392 3.49 4.19 4.86
C LEU A 392 2.20 3.40 4.83
N HIS A 393 1.10 4.05 4.47
CA HIS A 393 -0.15 3.37 4.13
C HIS A 393 -0.05 2.79 2.71
N CYS A 394 -0.20 1.47 2.60
CA CYS A 394 0.04 0.77 1.34
C CYS A 394 -1.21 0.53 0.49
N ASP A 395 -2.40 0.93 0.97
CA ASP A 395 -3.67 0.75 0.24
C ASP A 395 -4.64 1.94 0.38
N PRO A 396 -4.23 3.19 0.00
CA PRO A 396 -5.05 4.38 0.17
C PRO A 396 -6.11 4.55 -0.93
N HIS A 397 -6.94 3.54 -1.14
CA HIS A 397 -8.00 3.64 -2.15
C HIS A 397 -9.16 4.52 -1.68
N GLY A 398 -9.94 5.08 -2.64
CA GLY A 398 -11.01 6.03 -2.37
C GLY A 398 -12.13 5.52 -1.44
N GLY A 399 -12.28 4.19 -1.29
CA GLY A 399 -13.22 3.59 -0.33
C GLY A 399 -12.77 3.71 1.14
N ASN A 400 -11.47 3.93 1.39
CA ASN A 400 -10.90 4.06 2.73
C ASN A 400 -10.74 5.53 3.17
N ILE A 401 -11.07 6.46 2.28
CA ILE A 401 -10.93 7.90 2.50
C ILE A 401 -12.31 8.56 2.46
N ALA A 402 -12.56 9.46 3.39
CA ALA A 402 -13.72 10.32 3.33
C ALA A 402 -13.34 11.78 3.58
N VAL A 403 -14.20 12.68 3.12
CA VAL A 403 -14.10 14.11 3.36
C VAL A 403 -15.36 14.56 4.06
N ARG A 404 -15.22 15.37 5.11
CA ARG A 404 -16.36 16.02 5.78
C ARG A 404 -16.13 17.51 5.88
N LYS A 405 -17.21 18.27 5.84
CA LYS A 405 -17.18 19.69 6.14
C LYS A 405 -16.76 19.91 7.59
N ASN A 406 -15.85 20.85 7.80
CA ASN A 406 -15.44 21.28 9.12
C ASN A 406 -16.15 22.58 9.48
N GLU A 407 -16.98 22.53 10.52
CA GLU A 407 -17.78 23.67 10.96
C GLU A 407 -17.04 24.59 11.96
N SER A 408 -15.81 24.28 12.32
CA SER A 408 -15.03 25.01 13.33
C SER A 408 -14.55 26.40 12.87
N GLY A 409 -14.85 26.80 11.63
CA GLY A 409 -14.36 28.05 11.04
C GLY A 409 -12.86 28.06 10.68
N ARG A 410 -12.17 26.91 10.80
CA ARG A 410 -10.78 26.74 10.36
C ARG A 410 -10.71 26.72 8.84
N LYS A 411 -9.55 27.06 8.32
CA LYS A 411 -9.19 26.79 6.93
C LYS A 411 -8.12 25.69 6.92
N PRO A 412 -8.25 24.70 6.06
CA PRO A 412 -9.36 24.45 5.13
C PRO A 412 -10.68 24.12 5.88
N ASN A 413 -11.82 24.31 5.18
CA ASN A 413 -13.16 24.10 5.74
C ASN A 413 -13.61 22.63 5.69
N PHE A 414 -12.68 21.70 5.65
CA PHE A 414 -12.92 20.27 5.62
C PHE A 414 -11.90 19.50 6.44
N ASP A 415 -12.24 18.26 6.78
CA ASP A 415 -11.33 17.26 7.32
C ASP A 415 -11.25 16.08 6.33
N ILE A 416 -10.07 15.46 6.21
CA ILE A 416 -9.87 14.19 5.53
C ILE A 416 -9.88 13.10 6.59
N ILE A 417 -10.70 12.08 6.40
CA ILE A 417 -10.83 10.93 7.31
C ILE A 417 -10.22 9.73 6.64
N LEU A 418 -9.35 9.01 7.34
CA LEU A 418 -8.76 7.77 6.90
C LEU A 418 -9.29 6.65 7.80
N TYR A 419 -10.08 5.72 7.22
CA TYR A 419 -10.80 4.70 7.98
C TYR A 419 -10.05 3.39 8.17
N ASP A 420 -9.39 2.90 7.13
CA ASP A 420 -8.72 1.58 7.12
C ASP A 420 -7.24 1.72 7.42
N HIS A 421 -6.70 0.86 8.27
CA HIS A 421 -5.29 0.84 8.66
C HIS A 421 -4.70 -0.58 8.59
N GLY A 422 -5.28 -1.46 7.76
CA GLY A 422 -4.90 -2.86 7.68
C GLY A 422 -3.48 -3.10 7.18
N LEU A 423 -2.99 -2.30 6.24
CA LEU A 423 -1.70 -2.53 5.60
C LEU A 423 -0.77 -1.33 5.70
N TYR A 424 0.25 -1.45 6.55
CA TYR A 424 1.31 -0.46 6.73
C TYR A 424 2.69 -1.07 6.59
N ARG A 425 3.65 -0.27 6.08
CA ARG A 425 5.07 -0.63 5.97
C ARG A 425 5.96 0.52 6.41
N ASP A 426 7.16 0.17 6.83
CA ASP A 426 8.19 1.15 7.15
C ASP A 426 9.18 1.26 5.97
N ILE A 427 9.46 2.50 5.56
CA ILE A 427 10.47 2.79 4.53
C ILE A 427 11.80 3.00 5.24
N SER A 428 12.84 2.27 4.85
CA SER A 428 14.18 2.49 5.40
C SER A 428 14.67 3.90 5.08
N THR A 429 15.49 4.46 5.97
CA THR A 429 16.05 5.81 5.77
C THR A 429 16.84 5.92 4.47
N GLU A 430 17.57 4.87 4.10
CA GLU A 430 18.33 4.81 2.87
C GLU A 430 17.43 4.85 1.63
N LEU A 431 16.43 3.98 1.57
CA LEU A 431 15.47 3.95 0.47
C LEU A 431 14.72 5.29 0.34
N ARG A 432 14.27 5.86 1.46
CA ARG A 432 13.58 7.15 1.49
C ARG A 432 14.44 8.27 0.89
N ARG A 433 15.73 8.33 1.26
CA ARG A 433 16.68 9.33 0.77
C ARG A 433 17.01 9.14 -0.72
N ASN A 434 17.25 7.90 -1.13
CA ASN A 434 17.54 7.61 -2.55
C ASN A 434 16.32 7.84 -3.43
N TYR A 435 15.12 7.54 -2.94
CA TYR A 435 13.88 7.83 -3.64
C TYR A 435 13.62 9.34 -3.77
N ALA A 436 13.94 10.12 -2.73
CA ALA A 436 13.88 11.58 -2.82
C ALA A 436 14.87 12.15 -3.86
N LYS A 437 16.09 11.61 -3.91
CA LYS A 437 17.11 12.01 -4.92
C LYS A 437 16.68 11.63 -6.33
N LEU A 438 16.03 10.47 -6.50
CA LEU A 438 15.45 10.06 -7.78
C LEU A 438 14.42 11.09 -8.26
N TRP A 439 13.48 11.48 -7.41
CA TRP A 439 12.49 12.50 -7.77
C TRP A 439 13.12 13.86 -8.08
N LEU A 440 14.18 14.28 -7.34
CA LEU A 440 14.89 15.52 -7.66
C LEU A 440 15.63 15.44 -9.00
N ALA A 441 16.16 14.25 -9.35
CA ALA A 441 16.75 14.03 -10.67
C ALA A 441 15.69 14.14 -11.78
N VAL A 442 14.48 13.56 -11.58
CA VAL A 442 13.35 13.72 -12.50
C VAL A 442 12.95 15.19 -12.66
N ILE A 443 12.81 15.93 -11.56
CA ILE A 443 12.43 17.36 -11.55
C ILE A 443 13.45 18.23 -12.26
N ASN A 444 14.74 17.91 -12.12
CA ASN A 444 15.83 18.65 -12.74
C ASN A 444 16.17 18.15 -14.17
N SER A 445 15.50 17.10 -14.66
CA SER A 445 15.81 16.41 -15.91
C SER A 445 17.28 15.95 -15.98
N ASP A 446 17.80 15.48 -14.84
CA ASP A 446 19.16 14.92 -14.68
C ASP A 446 19.09 13.42 -14.97
N GLU A 447 19.40 13.03 -16.22
CA GLU A 447 19.29 11.64 -16.66
C GLU A 447 20.29 10.73 -15.95
N ASP A 448 21.52 11.18 -15.72
CA ASP A 448 22.55 10.41 -14.99
C ASP A 448 22.11 10.16 -13.54
N GLY A 449 21.57 11.19 -12.90
CA GLY A 449 20.96 11.09 -11.58
C GLY A 449 19.75 10.13 -11.55
N MET A 450 18.88 10.21 -12.55
CA MET A 450 17.74 9.29 -12.67
C MET A 450 18.18 7.83 -12.79
N ARG A 451 19.14 7.51 -13.66
CA ARG A 451 19.70 6.16 -13.83
C ARG A 451 20.32 5.65 -12.54
N LYS A 452 21.20 6.45 -11.94
CA LYS A 452 21.87 6.11 -10.69
C LYS A 452 20.88 5.78 -9.57
N TYR A 453 19.92 6.67 -9.32
CA TYR A 453 19.00 6.46 -8.19
C TYR A 453 17.91 5.44 -8.50
N SER A 454 17.58 5.16 -9.76
CA SER A 454 16.74 4.01 -10.14
C SER A 454 17.43 2.69 -9.78
N TYR A 455 18.74 2.59 -10.01
CA TYR A 455 19.51 1.43 -9.56
C TYR A 455 19.55 1.32 -8.03
N GLU A 456 19.79 2.41 -7.31
CA GLU A 456 19.87 2.42 -5.83
C GLU A 456 18.54 2.08 -5.15
N VAL A 457 17.38 2.45 -5.71
CA VAL A 457 16.07 2.20 -5.10
C VAL A 457 15.46 0.88 -5.53
N ALA A 458 15.77 0.40 -6.74
CA ALA A 458 15.05 -0.72 -7.35
C ALA A 458 15.96 -1.74 -8.05
N GLY A 459 17.29 -1.55 -8.10
CA GLY A 459 18.21 -2.42 -8.81
C GLY A 459 18.03 -2.41 -10.33
N VAL A 460 17.43 -1.36 -10.88
CA VAL A 460 17.08 -1.24 -12.28
C VAL A 460 18.34 -0.93 -13.10
N THR A 461 18.56 -1.73 -14.15
CA THR A 461 19.65 -1.55 -15.10
C THR A 461 19.31 -0.51 -16.16
N ASP A 462 20.30 -0.09 -16.97
CA ASP A 462 20.11 0.90 -18.05
C ASP A 462 19.07 0.46 -19.08
N ASP A 463 18.98 -0.84 -19.36
CA ASP A 463 18.01 -1.40 -20.33
C ASP A 463 16.57 -1.29 -19.82
N ASP A 464 16.35 -1.53 -18.52
CA ASP A 464 15.05 -1.48 -17.86
C ASP A 464 14.64 -0.05 -17.44
N PHE A 465 15.58 0.91 -17.49
CA PHE A 465 15.38 2.27 -16.96
C PHE A 465 14.23 3.05 -17.62
N PRO A 466 14.07 3.08 -18.97
CA PRO A 466 12.97 3.84 -19.57
C PRO A 466 11.59 3.37 -19.07
N LEU A 467 11.43 2.06 -18.92
CA LEU A 467 10.21 1.44 -18.45
C LEU A 467 9.93 1.76 -16.98
N PHE A 468 10.97 1.69 -16.15
CA PHE A 468 10.87 2.03 -14.72
C PHE A 468 10.56 3.52 -14.50
N ALA A 469 11.21 4.42 -15.26
CA ALA A 469 10.93 5.84 -15.22
C ALA A 469 9.47 6.15 -15.61
N SER A 470 8.95 5.46 -16.62
CA SER A 470 7.54 5.56 -17.01
C SER A 470 6.60 5.04 -15.91
N ALA A 471 6.93 3.93 -15.27
CA ALA A 471 6.14 3.35 -14.17
C ALA A 471 6.07 4.29 -12.95
N ILE A 472 7.21 4.87 -12.51
CA ILE A 472 7.25 5.81 -11.38
C ILE A 472 6.47 7.09 -11.65
N THR A 473 6.69 7.68 -12.82
CA THR A 473 6.09 8.98 -13.15
C THR A 473 4.67 8.84 -13.67
N GLY A 474 4.29 7.64 -14.14
CA GLY A 474 3.04 7.38 -14.85
C GLY A 474 2.95 8.15 -16.17
N ARG A 475 4.09 8.49 -16.78
CA ARG A 475 4.23 9.24 -18.03
C ARG A 475 5.02 8.39 -19.03
N ASP A 476 4.76 8.61 -20.30
CA ASP A 476 5.62 8.03 -21.33
C ASP A 476 7.07 8.57 -21.20
N TYR A 477 8.07 7.70 -21.37
CA TYR A 477 9.48 8.11 -21.24
C TYR A 477 9.87 9.21 -22.24
N THR A 478 9.27 9.22 -23.43
CA THR A 478 9.50 10.27 -24.44
C THR A 478 9.07 11.65 -23.94
N VAL A 479 7.98 11.72 -23.16
CA VAL A 479 7.51 12.96 -22.51
C VAL A 479 8.48 13.40 -21.42
N LEU A 480 9.04 12.44 -20.67
CA LEU A 480 10.07 12.72 -19.66
C LEU A 480 11.34 13.26 -20.28
N ALA A 481 11.79 12.66 -21.38
CA ALA A 481 12.97 13.11 -22.14
C ALA A 481 12.80 14.52 -22.72
N ASN A 482 11.56 14.89 -23.11
CA ASN A 482 11.22 16.22 -23.65
C ASN A 482 10.96 17.30 -22.56
N LYS A 483 11.17 16.99 -21.27
CA LYS A 483 11.00 17.92 -20.14
C LYS A 483 9.55 18.40 -19.89
N GLU A 484 8.56 17.68 -20.36
CA GLU A 484 7.13 18.02 -20.22
C GLU A 484 6.44 17.32 -19.02
N VAL A 485 7.19 17.05 -17.95
CA VAL A 485 6.74 16.24 -16.81
C VAL A 485 5.51 16.82 -16.11
N VAL A 486 5.30 18.12 -16.18
CA VAL A 486 4.31 18.86 -15.38
C VAL A 486 2.96 19.03 -16.06
N SER A 487 2.84 18.71 -17.36
CA SER A 487 1.56 18.83 -18.08
C SER A 487 0.55 17.74 -17.67
N ALA A 488 -0.75 18.04 -17.75
CA ALA A 488 -1.79 17.01 -17.54
C ALA A 488 -1.67 15.90 -18.61
N ARG A 489 -1.94 14.64 -18.22
CA ARG A 489 -1.94 13.51 -19.16
C ARG A 489 -3.03 13.68 -20.21
N THR A 490 -2.67 13.53 -21.48
CA THR A 490 -3.64 13.55 -22.57
C THR A 490 -4.34 12.19 -22.67
N SER A 491 -5.59 12.16 -23.21
CA SER A 491 -6.31 10.91 -23.48
C SER A 491 -5.51 10.00 -24.41
N LYS A 492 -4.79 10.59 -25.38
CA LYS A 492 -3.90 9.85 -26.29
C LYS A 492 -2.72 9.19 -25.57
N GLU A 493 -2.15 9.86 -24.58
CA GLU A 493 -1.05 9.31 -23.76
C GLU A 493 -1.55 8.14 -22.90
N LYS A 494 -2.76 8.26 -22.31
CA LYS A 494 -3.41 7.16 -21.57
C LYS A 494 -3.70 5.95 -22.48
N GLU A 495 -4.18 6.19 -23.68
CA GLU A 495 -4.42 5.15 -24.70
C GLU A 495 -3.12 4.54 -25.21
N ALA A 496 -2.06 5.34 -25.40
CA ALA A 496 -0.76 4.87 -25.83
C ALA A 496 -0.09 3.97 -24.77
N ILE A 497 -0.11 4.36 -23.50
CA ILE A 497 0.38 3.54 -22.39
C ILE A 497 -0.43 2.22 -22.30
N SER A 498 -1.75 2.31 -22.43
CA SER A 498 -2.63 1.12 -22.42
C SER A 498 -2.46 0.25 -23.68
N GLY A 499 -2.20 0.86 -24.84
CA GLY A 499 -1.97 0.16 -26.11
C GLY A 499 -0.59 -0.50 -26.18
N ALA A 500 0.44 0.18 -25.68
CA ALA A 500 1.81 -0.35 -25.62
C ALA A 500 1.92 -1.61 -24.74
N LEU A 501 1.03 -1.77 -23.75
CA LEU A 501 0.91 -3.01 -22.97
C LEU A 501 0.54 -4.23 -23.84
N GLY A 502 0.07 -4.04 -25.10
CA GLY A 502 -0.20 -5.13 -26.05
C GLY A 502 1.01 -5.65 -26.83
N ASP A 503 2.10 -4.89 -26.95
CA ASP A 503 3.20 -5.12 -27.90
C ASP A 503 4.51 -5.65 -27.25
N GLY A 504 4.42 -6.54 -26.27
CA GLY A 504 5.60 -7.10 -25.58
C GLY A 504 6.05 -6.29 -24.38
N LEU A 505 5.70 -5.01 -24.25
CA LEU A 505 6.01 -4.15 -23.12
C LEU A 505 5.47 -4.71 -21.79
N LEU A 506 4.36 -5.46 -21.83
CA LEU A 506 3.81 -6.12 -20.66
C LEU A 506 4.77 -7.17 -20.09
N GLN A 507 5.45 -7.94 -20.96
CA GLN A 507 6.45 -8.94 -20.53
C GLN A 507 7.63 -8.28 -19.84
N ASP A 508 8.16 -7.21 -20.45
CA ASP A 508 9.28 -6.45 -19.91
C ASP A 508 8.90 -5.82 -18.56
N LEU A 509 7.68 -5.28 -18.45
CA LEU A 509 7.16 -4.71 -17.21
C LEU A 509 7.00 -5.76 -16.11
N VAL A 510 6.42 -6.92 -16.41
CA VAL A 510 6.31 -8.04 -15.45
C VAL A 510 7.68 -8.50 -14.99
N SER A 511 8.63 -8.64 -15.92
CA SER A 511 10.03 -9.01 -15.61
C SER A 511 10.70 -7.96 -14.73
N LEU A 512 10.52 -6.68 -15.06
CA LEU A 512 11.06 -5.57 -14.26
C LEU A 512 10.47 -5.57 -12.84
N LEU A 513 9.14 -5.61 -12.71
CA LEU A 513 8.46 -5.56 -11.40
C LEU A 513 8.78 -6.78 -10.53
N GLY A 514 9.07 -7.94 -11.14
CA GLY A 514 9.56 -9.12 -10.42
C GLY A 514 10.95 -8.94 -9.79
N LYS A 515 11.77 -8.03 -10.32
CA LYS A 515 13.12 -7.70 -9.79
C LYS A 515 13.09 -6.56 -8.76
N VAL A 516 12.08 -5.68 -8.82
CA VAL A 516 11.95 -4.51 -7.96
C VAL A 516 11.62 -4.90 -6.52
N PRO A 517 12.25 -4.28 -5.48
CA PRO A 517 11.92 -4.55 -4.09
C PRO A 517 10.44 -4.32 -3.78
N ARG A 518 9.82 -5.21 -2.99
CA ARG A 518 8.38 -5.16 -2.66
C ARG A 518 7.92 -3.80 -2.12
N ILE A 519 8.73 -3.17 -1.28
CA ILE A 519 8.40 -1.85 -0.73
C ILE A 519 8.28 -0.79 -1.83
N MET A 520 9.10 -0.87 -2.89
CA MET A 520 8.97 0.03 -4.04
C MET A 520 7.68 -0.19 -4.82
N LEU A 521 7.26 -1.46 -4.98
CA LEU A 521 5.97 -1.77 -5.62
C LEU A 521 4.80 -1.17 -4.83
N LEU A 522 4.85 -1.19 -3.50
CA LEU A 522 3.85 -0.57 -2.63
C LEU A 522 3.86 0.96 -2.73
N ILE A 523 5.04 1.58 -2.82
CA ILE A 523 5.18 3.02 -3.07
C ILE A 523 4.60 3.38 -4.45
N LEU A 524 4.90 2.61 -5.50
CA LEU A 524 4.33 2.81 -6.83
C LEU A 524 2.80 2.71 -6.81
N LYS A 525 2.26 1.68 -6.15
CA LYS A 525 0.82 1.51 -5.95
C LYS A 525 0.21 2.72 -5.24
N THR A 526 0.83 3.20 -4.15
CA THR A 526 0.37 4.37 -3.41
C THR A 526 0.36 5.62 -4.28
N ASN A 527 1.42 5.85 -5.06
CA ASN A 527 1.49 6.97 -5.99
C ASN A 527 0.40 6.91 -7.07
N ASP A 528 0.13 5.73 -7.61
CA ASP A 528 -0.90 5.55 -8.64
C ASP A 528 -2.31 5.77 -8.08
N LEU A 529 -2.59 5.24 -6.88
CA LEU A 529 -3.85 5.47 -6.20
C LEU A 529 -4.07 6.95 -5.85
N THR A 530 -3.04 7.66 -5.36
CA THR A 530 -3.15 9.09 -5.06
C THR A 530 -3.35 9.94 -6.31
N ARG A 531 -2.72 9.54 -7.43
CA ARG A 531 -2.95 10.18 -8.73
C ARG A 531 -4.37 9.94 -9.25
N SER A 532 -4.88 8.72 -9.09
CA SER A 532 -6.27 8.39 -9.45
C SER A 532 -7.28 9.20 -8.63
N LEU A 533 -7.00 9.43 -7.34
CA LEU A 533 -7.83 10.30 -6.49
C LEU A 533 -7.85 11.75 -6.99
N ASP A 534 -6.70 12.31 -7.39
CA ASP A 534 -6.62 13.65 -7.97
C ASP A 534 -7.41 13.76 -9.28
N GLU A 535 -7.27 12.77 -10.17
CA GLU A 535 -8.03 12.71 -11.43
C GLU A 535 -9.55 12.64 -11.19
N ASN A 536 -10.00 11.84 -10.20
CA ASN A 536 -11.42 11.68 -9.86
C ASN A 536 -12.04 12.94 -9.22
N LEU A 537 -11.24 13.77 -8.57
CA LEU A 537 -11.68 15.07 -8.04
C LEU A 537 -11.93 16.11 -9.13
N HIS A 538 -11.54 15.82 -10.39
CA HIS A 538 -11.62 16.76 -11.52
C HIS A 538 -11.02 18.13 -11.18
N THR A 539 -9.83 18.12 -10.58
CA THR A 539 -9.10 19.32 -10.17
C THR A 539 -8.68 20.15 -11.38
N ARG A 540 -8.60 21.45 -11.22
CA ARG A 540 -8.18 22.37 -12.29
C ARG A 540 -6.67 22.48 -12.38
N HIS A 541 -6.01 22.49 -11.23
CA HIS A 541 -4.57 22.72 -11.09
C HIS A 541 -3.85 21.60 -10.36
N GLY A 542 -4.55 20.51 -10.01
CA GLY A 542 -4.07 19.41 -9.19
C GLY A 542 -2.75 18.80 -9.65
N PRO A 543 -2.57 18.42 -10.92
CA PRO A 543 -1.35 17.75 -11.36
C PRO A 543 -0.07 18.57 -11.14
N LEU A 544 -0.11 19.89 -11.41
CA LEU A 544 1.03 20.76 -11.16
C LEU A 544 1.25 20.99 -9.66
N ARG A 545 0.18 21.21 -8.92
CA ARG A 545 0.23 21.46 -7.48
C ARG A 545 0.73 20.24 -6.72
N THR A 546 0.20 19.05 -7.00
CA THR A 546 0.64 17.81 -6.39
C THR A 546 2.10 17.49 -6.70
N PHE A 547 2.56 17.78 -7.92
CA PHE A 547 3.96 17.64 -8.29
C PHE A 547 4.89 18.61 -7.53
N LEU A 548 4.49 19.85 -7.33
CA LEU A 548 5.26 20.82 -6.53
C LEU A 548 5.31 20.42 -5.05
N ILE A 549 4.21 19.87 -4.50
CA ILE A 549 4.16 19.34 -3.15
C ILE A 549 5.15 18.17 -3.01
N LEU A 550 5.14 17.22 -3.94
CA LEU A 550 6.11 16.11 -3.96
C LEU A 550 7.55 16.65 -4.03
N ALA A 551 7.81 17.63 -4.89
CA ALA A 551 9.12 18.26 -5.03
C ALA A 551 9.60 18.87 -3.70
N LYS A 552 8.71 19.52 -2.96
CA LYS A 552 8.99 20.06 -1.62
C LYS A 552 9.42 18.95 -0.65
N TYR A 553 8.66 17.86 -0.56
CA TYR A 553 8.98 16.75 0.34
C TYR A 553 10.31 16.06 -0.03
N ALA A 554 10.53 15.80 -1.32
CA ALA A 554 11.79 15.24 -1.79
C ALA A 554 12.99 16.15 -1.45
N THR A 555 12.84 17.46 -1.68
CA THR A 555 13.89 18.46 -1.35
C THR A 555 14.15 18.52 0.15
N CYS A 556 13.09 18.50 0.98
CA CYS A 556 13.21 18.49 2.44
C CYS A 556 14.00 17.26 2.92
N THR A 557 13.68 16.08 2.39
CA THR A 557 14.37 14.82 2.75
C THR A 557 15.87 14.87 2.38
N VAL A 558 16.22 15.39 1.22
CA VAL A 558 17.63 15.53 0.80
C VAL A 558 18.32 16.60 1.62
N PHE A 559 17.64 17.69 1.97
CA PHE A 559 18.17 18.71 2.86
C PHE A 559 18.47 18.16 4.26
N GLU A 560 17.56 17.36 4.84
CA GLU A 560 17.78 16.68 6.12
C GLU A 560 19.04 15.80 6.09
N GLU A 561 19.25 15.02 5.02
CA GLU A 561 20.44 14.18 4.83
C GLU A 561 21.71 15.02 4.73
N GLN A 562 21.68 16.12 3.97
CA GLN A 562 22.82 17.01 3.84
C GLN A 562 23.18 17.68 5.17
N MET A 563 22.18 18.09 5.95
CA MET A 563 22.38 18.65 7.29
C MET A 563 22.97 17.62 8.26
N GLU A 564 22.52 16.38 8.22
CA GLU A 564 23.07 15.29 9.03
C GLU A 564 24.54 15.05 8.63
N THR A 565 24.83 14.96 7.34
CA THR A 565 26.19 14.78 6.83
C THR A 565 27.11 15.94 7.26
N ILE A 566 26.66 17.19 7.18
CA ILE A 566 27.42 18.36 7.62
C ILE A 566 27.74 18.25 9.12
N ARG A 567 26.76 17.85 9.95
CA ARG A 567 26.96 17.69 11.41
C ARG A 567 27.95 16.57 11.73
N GLN A 568 27.93 15.48 10.98
CA GLN A 568 28.88 14.37 11.15
C GLN A 568 30.32 14.76 10.78
N HIS A 569 30.51 15.67 9.82
CA HIS A 569 31.82 16.13 9.38
C HIS A 569 32.41 17.28 10.23
N GLY A 570 31.78 17.64 11.34
CA GLY A 570 32.28 18.62 12.30
C GLY A 570 31.41 19.86 12.44
N SER A 571 32.00 20.95 12.95
CA SER A 571 31.26 22.19 13.21
C SER A 571 30.72 22.81 11.92
N ILE A 572 29.47 23.28 11.96
CA ILE A 572 28.82 24.04 10.88
C ILE A 572 29.59 25.32 10.55
N LEU A 573 30.32 25.86 11.52
CA LEU A 573 31.11 27.10 11.35
C LEU A 573 32.39 26.92 10.53
N TRP A 574 32.77 25.70 10.20
CA TRP A 574 33.89 25.49 9.28
C TRP A 574 33.53 25.99 7.89
N PRO A 575 34.42 26.76 7.21
CA PRO A 575 34.09 27.40 5.95
C PRO A 575 33.52 26.44 4.88
N ARG A 576 34.08 25.23 4.80
CA ARG A 576 33.61 24.18 3.89
C ARG A 576 32.20 23.68 4.23
N ASN A 577 31.91 23.48 5.52
CA ASN A 577 30.60 23.03 5.97
C ASN A 577 29.56 24.13 5.85
N PHE A 578 29.97 25.38 6.10
CA PHE A 578 29.10 26.54 5.93
C PHE A 578 28.71 26.76 4.46
N LEU A 579 29.66 26.60 3.53
CA LEU A 579 29.37 26.65 2.08
C LEU A 579 28.39 25.54 1.66
N ARG A 580 28.60 24.32 2.15
CA ARG A 580 27.67 23.22 1.90
C ARG A 580 26.26 23.49 2.47
N LEU A 581 26.19 24.08 3.65
CA LEU A 581 24.93 24.52 4.25
C LEU A 581 24.22 25.55 3.38
N LEU A 582 24.94 26.57 2.91
CA LEU A 582 24.37 27.61 2.04
C LEU A 582 23.85 27.02 0.72
N GLN A 583 24.59 26.08 0.11
CA GLN A 583 24.17 25.38 -1.10
C GLN A 583 22.90 24.54 -0.87
N ALA A 584 22.87 23.76 0.21
CA ALA A 584 21.73 22.96 0.60
C ALA A 584 20.49 23.84 0.86
N TRP A 585 20.69 24.93 1.59
CA TRP A 585 19.62 25.88 1.91
C TRP A 585 19.10 26.63 0.66
N ALA A 586 19.99 27.04 -0.23
CA ALA A 586 19.60 27.69 -1.49
C ALA A 586 18.81 26.73 -2.40
N SER A 587 19.17 25.45 -2.44
CA SER A 587 18.41 24.42 -3.17
C SER A 587 17.01 24.22 -2.57
N TYR A 588 16.93 24.12 -1.25
CA TYR A 588 15.66 24.00 -0.54
C TYR A 588 14.76 25.21 -0.78
N LEU A 589 15.27 26.43 -0.56
CA LEU A 589 14.50 27.67 -0.75
C LEU A 589 14.00 27.86 -2.18
N ARG A 590 14.78 27.44 -3.18
CA ARG A 590 14.34 27.54 -4.57
C ARG A 590 13.04 26.80 -4.83
N VAL A 591 12.86 25.63 -4.26
CA VAL A 591 11.64 24.82 -4.41
C VAL A 591 10.52 25.41 -3.58
N GLU A 592 10.80 25.80 -2.34
CA GLU A 592 9.82 26.42 -1.43
C GLU A 592 9.23 27.70 -2.04
N ILE A 593 10.09 28.59 -2.56
CA ILE A 593 9.66 29.83 -3.21
C ILE A 593 8.82 29.54 -4.46
N LYS A 594 9.19 28.53 -5.28
CA LYS A 594 8.37 28.16 -6.44
C LYS A 594 6.96 27.74 -6.03
N LEU A 595 6.84 26.94 -4.99
CA LEU A 595 5.53 26.50 -4.48
C LEU A 595 4.75 27.66 -3.91
N GLU A 596 5.35 28.53 -3.05
CA GLU A 596 4.68 29.67 -2.47
C GLU A 596 4.23 30.71 -3.52
N VAL A 597 5.05 30.96 -4.53
CA VAL A 597 4.70 31.85 -5.65
C VAL A 597 3.51 31.26 -6.42
N TYR A 598 3.50 29.95 -6.66
CA TYR A 598 2.42 29.29 -7.35
C TYR A 598 1.11 29.34 -6.53
N GLU A 599 1.16 29.03 -5.23
CA GLU A 599 0.02 29.12 -4.31
C GLU A 599 -0.53 30.57 -4.23
N SER A 600 0.39 31.55 -4.14
CA SER A 600 0.00 32.97 -4.14
C SER A 600 -0.65 33.38 -5.44
N TRP A 601 -0.15 32.90 -6.57
CA TRP A 601 -0.71 33.15 -7.90
C TRP A 601 -2.12 32.56 -8.02
N LEU A 602 -2.33 31.31 -7.55
CA LEU A 602 -3.66 30.66 -7.50
C LEU A 602 -4.63 31.48 -6.65
N ALA A 603 -4.20 31.93 -5.46
CA ALA A 603 -5.03 32.72 -4.56
C ALA A 603 -5.43 34.09 -5.16
N ILE A 604 -4.52 34.74 -5.89
CA ILE A 604 -4.80 36.01 -6.59
C ILE A 604 -5.79 35.76 -7.73
N ARG A 605 -5.56 34.73 -8.53
CA ARG A 605 -6.40 34.39 -9.68
C ARG A 605 -7.82 34.04 -9.25
N GLY A 606 -7.98 33.26 -8.17
CA GLY A 606 -9.29 32.97 -7.58
C GLY A 606 -10.03 34.21 -7.08
N ARG A 607 -9.31 35.22 -6.51
CA ARG A 607 -9.90 36.50 -6.08
C ARG A 607 -10.34 37.39 -7.25
N LEU A 608 -9.64 37.30 -8.37
CA LEU A 608 -9.95 38.10 -9.55
C LEU A 608 -11.06 37.48 -10.42
N GLY A 609 -11.63 36.34 -10.02
CA GLY A 609 -12.65 35.64 -10.80
C GLY A 609 -12.19 35.16 -12.17
N MET A 610 -10.86 35.06 -12.38
CA MET A 610 -10.27 34.56 -13.62
C MET A 610 -10.31 33.04 -13.63
N THR A 611 -11.52 32.49 -13.74
CA THR A 611 -11.75 31.06 -13.98
C THR A 611 -11.61 30.80 -15.48
N ASN A 612 -10.69 29.94 -15.88
CA ASN A 612 -10.76 29.33 -17.21
C ASN A 612 -11.69 28.14 -17.15
#